data_1cfdbda45c8da47ed73566e3659ce28d
#
_entry.id   1cfdbda45c8da47ed73566e3659ce28d
#
_cell.length_a   1.000
_cell.length_b   1.000
_cell.length_c   1.000
_cell.angle_alpha   90.00
_cell.angle_beta   90.00
_cell.angle_gamma   90.00
#
_symmetry.space_group_name_H-M   'P 1'
#
loop_
_entity.id
_entity.type
_entity.pdbx_description
1 polymer ?
#
loop_
_entity_poly.entity_id
_entity_poly.type
_entity_poly.pdbx_seq_one_letter_code
_entity_poly.pdbx_strand_id
1 'polypeptide(L)' 'MDCAKTGKLIKRLRLGSGMTQAQLAHALNISDKTVSKWERGGSLR' A
#
# COMPACT_ATOMS: atom_id res chain seq x y z
N MET A 1 12.06 -6.34 -7.78
CA MET A 1 11.38 -5.11 -7.34
C MET A 1 11.47 -4.99 -5.83
N ASP A 2 11.71 -3.81 -5.36
CA ASP A 2 11.89 -3.55 -3.94
C ASP A 2 10.55 -3.27 -3.28
N CYS A 3 10.13 -4.13 -2.37
CA CYS A 3 8.86 -3.96 -1.69
C CYS A 3 8.80 -2.68 -0.87
N ALA A 4 9.92 -2.28 -0.30
CA ALA A 4 9.96 -1.06 0.50
C ALA A 4 9.70 0.17 -0.37
N LYS A 5 10.29 0.21 -1.55
CA LYS A 5 10.06 1.31 -2.47
C LYS A 5 8.63 1.31 -2.98
N THR A 6 8.13 0.14 -3.32
CA THR A 6 6.76 0.00 -3.79
C THR A 6 5.78 0.45 -2.72
N GLY A 7 6.04 0.06 -1.48
CA GLY A 7 5.18 0.45 -0.38
C GLY A 7 5.14 1.96 -0.16
N LYS A 8 6.30 2.60 -0.29
CA LYS A 8 6.36 4.06 -0.14
C LYS A 8 5.59 4.76 -1.25
N LEU A 9 5.72 4.28 -2.47
CA LEU A 9 5.00 4.85 -3.60
C LEU A 9 3.50 4.69 -3.42
N ILE A 10 3.08 3.53 -3.02
CA ILE A 10 1.66 3.24 -2.82
C ILE A 10 1.09 4.15 -1.75
N LYS A 11 1.78 4.30 -0.64
CA LYS A 11 1.33 5.16 0.44
C LYS A 11 1.22 6.61 -0.04
N ARG A 12 2.21 7.06 -0.78
CA ARG A 12 2.24 8.42 -1.29
C ARG A 12 1.06 8.69 -2.21
N LEU A 13 0.83 7.77 -3.14
CA LEU A 13 -0.29 7.90 -4.06
C LEU A 13 -1.62 7.88 -3.32
N ARG A 14 -1.73 7.00 -2.35
CA ARG A 14 -2.93 6.88 -1.55
C ARG A 14 -3.24 8.17 -0.80
N LEU A 15 -2.24 8.69 -0.11
CA LEU A 15 -2.42 9.92 0.65
C LEU A 15 -2.67 11.12 -0.25
N GLY A 16 -2.00 11.16 -1.38
CA GLY A 16 -2.21 12.22 -2.35
C GLY A 16 -3.60 12.22 -2.94
N SER A 17 -4.22 11.05 -3.00
CA SER A 17 -5.58 10.92 -3.51
C SER A 17 -6.64 10.99 -2.41
N GLY A 18 -6.22 11.12 -1.15
CA GLY A 18 -7.15 11.17 -0.04
C GLY A 18 -7.84 9.85 0.25
N MET A 19 -7.18 8.75 -0.08
CA MET A 19 -7.77 7.42 0.13
C MET A 19 -7.27 6.77 1.40
N THR A 20 -8.11 5.91 1.97
CA THR A 20 -7.68 5.05 3.07
C THR A 20 -7.06 3.79 2.48
N GLN A 21 -6.40 2.99 3.33
CA GLN A 21 -5.87 1.71 2.88
C GLN A 21 -6.97 0.81 2.33
N ALA A 22 -8.11 0.81 2.99
CA ALA A 22 -9.23 0.00 2.53
C ALA A 22 -9.73 0.45 1.16
N GLN A 23 -9.80 1.74 0.96
CA GLN A 23 -10.24 2.27 -0.33
C GLN A 23 -9.28 1.91 -1.45
N LEU A 24 -7.99 2.03 -1.18
CA LEU A 24 -7.00 1.65 -2.16
C LEU A 24 -7.06 0.16 -2.46
N ALA A 25 -7.18 -0.65 -1.42
CA ALA A 25 -7.26 -2.09 -1.59
C ALA A 25 -8.45 -2.47 -2.46
N HIS A 26 -9.59 -1.82 -2.21
CA HIS A 26 -10.78 -2.07 -2.99
C HIS A 26 -10.55 -1.70 -4.46
N ALA A 27 -9.93 -0.57 -4.69
CA ALA A 27 -9.65 -0.11 -6.06
C ALA A 27 -8.72 -1.07 -6.80
N LEU A 28 -7.80 -1.68 -6.09
CA LEU A 28 -6.88 -2.65 -6.68
C LEU A 28 -7.41 -4.08 -6.63
N ASN A 29 -8.55 -4.26 -6.03
CA ASN A 29 -9.19 -5.57 -5.90
C ASN A 29 -8.32 -6.54 -5.09
N ILE A 30 -7.75 -6.03 -4.02
CA ILE A 30 -6.93 -6.81 -3.11
C ILE A 30 -7.38 -6.53 -1.69
N SER A 31 -6.78 -7.22 -0.73
CA SER A 31 -7.13 -7.06 0.66
C SER A 31 -6.40 -5.86 1.26
N ASP A 32 -7.05 -5.20 2.22
CA ASP A 32 -6.43 -4.07 2.91
C ASP A 32 -5.21 -4.51 3.71
N LYS A 33 -5.16 -5.76 4.12
CA LYS A 33 -3.99 -6.31 4.79
C LYS A 33 -2.79 -6.34 3.85
N THR A 34 -3.04 -6.61 2.57
CA THR A 34 -1.98 -6.59 1.58
C THR A 34 -1.41 -5.19 1.42
N VAL A 35 -2.27 -4.19 1.35
CA VAL A 35 -1.83 -2.81 1.26
C VAL A 35 -1.01 -2.42 2.49
N SER A 36 -1.52 -2.78 3.67
CA SER A 36 -0.84 -2.49 4.91
C SER A 36 0.56 -3.12 4.94
N LYS A 37 0.65 -4.34 4.48
CA LYS A 37 1.92 -5.05 4.43
C LYS A 37 2.91 -4.35 3.52
N TRP A 38 2.43 -3.92 2.37
CA TRP A 38 3.28 -3.20 1.43
C TRP A 38 3.79 -1.90 2.02
N GLU A 39 2.90 -1.15 2.67
CA GLU A 39 3.26 0.15 3.22
C GLU A 39 4.23 0.05 4.39
N ARG A 40 4.26 -1.08 5.05
CA ARG A 40 5.19 -1.30 6.15
C ARG A 40 6.57 -1.70 5.67
N GLY A 41 6.77 -1.74 4.39
CA GLY A 41 8.06 -2.08 3.86
C GLY A 41 8.22 -3.56 3.59
N GLY A 42 7.11 -4.23 3.53
CA GLY A 42 7.13 -5.63 3.19
C GLY A 42 7.51 -6.51 4.35
N SER A 43 7.90 -7.66 4.03
CA SER A 43 8.09 -8.70 4.99
C SER A 43 9.54 -9.00 5.30
N LEU A 44 10.36 -8.07 5.11
CA LEU A 44 11.78 -8.31 5.25
C LEU A 44 12.28 -8.36 6.66
N ARG A 45 11.42 -8.21 7.58
CA ARG A 45 11.87 -8.16 8.97
C ARG A 45 11.49 -9.39 9.68
#